data_09d930e599d08e594dab2da7c902cdc9
#
_entry.id   09d930e599d08e594dab2da7c902cdc9
#
_cell.length_a   1.000
_cell.length_b   1.000
_cell.length_c   1.000
_cell.angle_alpha   90.00
_cell.angle_beta   90.00
_cell.angle_gamma   90.00
#
_symmetry.space_group_name_H-M   'P 1'
#
loop_
_entity.id
_entity.type
_entity.pdbx_description
1 polymer ?
#
loop_
_entity_poly.entity_id
_entity_poly.type
_entity_poly.pdbx_seq_one_letter_code
_entity_poly.pdbx_strand_id
1 'polypeptide(L)'
;MAIKYVFVTGGVVSGLGKGITAASLGRLLKARGYQVTMQKFDPYINIDPGTMNPIQHGEVFVTDDGTETDLDLGHYERFIDESLDKNSNVTTGKIYWSVLQKERHGDFGGGTVQVIPHITNEIKNRFYRAKSPEEDKIAIIEVGGTVGDIESQPFLESIRQFQHDVGHENAILIHVTLIPYLKASGEMKTKPTQASVKELQGMGIQPDVLVCRSEYPLTEDIRGKIALFCNVPVSHVLQNLDVEYLYEAPLAMEREKLADVVLQSLCLENRKPDLTDWIQMVDHLKHPEDCVNIAIVGKYTQLHDAYLSVVEALKHGGISCKAKVEFTWVDSEELNEKNLDKQLHDVDGVLVPGGFGNRGTEGMILAAQYARVHKIPYLGICLGMQMAIVEFARHVLGYEDANSIELAPETTHPVIALMPDQEQVEDLGGTLRLGSYPCVLKDDSLSLALFGKKEIQERHRHRYEVNNAYRDELNEKGMSIAGTSPDGHIVEMIEISGHPFFVGTQGHPEFKSRPNHAHPLFRGFVQAAVDRKKEIERKTI
;
A
#
# COMPACT_ATOMS: atom_id res chain seq x y z
N MET A 1 -24.01 9.17 -17.56
CA MET A 1 -23.80 7.94 -18.40
C MET A 1 -23.82 6.71 -17.51
N ALA A 2 -24.01 5.50 -18.08
CA ALA A 2 -23.84 4.26 -17.34
C ALA A 2 -22.36 4.10 -16.94
N ILE A 3 -22.09 3.50 -15.77
CA ILE A 3 -20.72 3.19 -15.35
C ILE A 3 -20.09 2.23 -16.36
N LYS A 4 -18.82 2.46 -16.69
CA LYS A 4 -18.01 1.58 -17.53
C LYS A 4 -17.09 0.75 -16.67
N TYR A 5 -16.86 -0.50 -17.06
CA TYR A 5 -16.06 -1.46 -16.31
C TYR A 5 -14.87 -1.95 -17.14
N VAL A 6 -13.71 -1.98 -16.51
CA VAL A 6 -12.49 -2.55 -17.09
C VAL A 6 -11.99 -3.65 -16.18
N PHE A 7 -12.13 -4.88 -16.61
CA PHE A 7 -11.57 -6.02 -15.90
C PHE A 7 -10.10 -6.22 -16.30
N VAL A 8 -9.25 -6.51 -15.32
CA VAL A 8 -7.84 -6.81 -15.53
C VAL A 8 -7.54 -8.19 -14.97
N THR A 9 -7.16 -9.11 -15.85
CA THR A 9 -6.77 -10.48 -15.50
C THR A 9 -5.35 -10.75 -15.91
N GLY A 10 -4.74 -11.82 -15.40
CA GLY A 10 -3.40 -12.23 -15.81
C GLY A 10 -3.29 -13.71 -16.06
N GLY A 11 -2.34 -14.06 -16.90
CA GLY A 11 -2.06 -15.44 -17.22
C GLY A 11 -0.57 -15.72 -17.32
N VAL A 12 -0.20 -17.00 -17.45
CA VAL A 12 1.15 -17.53 -17.53
C VAL A 12 1.83 -17.70 -16.17
N VAL A 13 2.05 -16.60 -15.41
CA VAL A 13 2.67 -16.63 -14.07
C VAL A 13 2.11 -15.50 -13.19
N SER A 14 2.29 -15.61 -11.87
CA SER A 14 2.04 -14.51 -10.93
C SER A 14 3.13 -13.43 -11.05
N GLY A 15 2.89 -12.24 -10.47
CA GLY A 15 3.90 -11.17 -10.45
C GLY A 15 4.11 -10.44 -11.79
N LEU A 16 3.21 -10.58 -12.76
CA LEU A 16 3.29 -9.90 -14.07
C LEU A 16 3.04 -8.39 -14.02
N GLY A 17 2.66 -7.85 -12.86
CA GLY A 17 2.32 -6.43 -12.73
C GLY A 17 0.91 -6.08 -13.18
N LYS A 18 -0.08 -6.97 -12.97
CA LYS A 18 -1.51 -6.67 -13.16
C LYS A 18 -1.93 -5.41 -12.41
N GLY A 19 -1.61 -5.36 -11.10
CA GLY A 19 -1.94 -4.23 -10.24
C GLY A 19 -1.34 -2.92 -10.75
N ILE A 20 -0.08 -2.93 -11.15
CA ILE A 20 0.58 -1.74 -11.72
C ILE A 20 0.00 -1.34 -13.07
N THR A 21 -0.38 -2.31 -13.91
CA THR A 21 -1.08 -2.03 -15.18
C THR A 21 -2.45 -1.39 -14.92
N ALA A 22 -3.23 -1.94 -13.98
CA ALA A 22 -4.53 -1.41 -13.57
C ALA A 22 -4.39 0.01 -12.96
N ALA A 23 -3.43 0.20 -12.04
CA ALA A 23 -3.17 1.49 -11.41
C ALA A 23 -2.68 2.55 -12.43
N SER A 24 -1.80 2.15 -13.37
CA SER A 24 -1.34 3.02 -14.45
C SER A 24 -2.49 3.47 -15.34
N LEU A 25 -3.37 2.54 -15.74
CA LEU A 25 -4.58 2.88 -16.47
C LEU A 25 -5.46 3.86 -15.69
N GLY A 26 -5.65 3.60 -14.38
CA GLY A 26 -6.40 4.50 -13.51
C GLY A 26 -5.84 5.92 -13.52
N ARG A 27 -4.53 6.06 -13.39
CA ARG A 27 -3.84 7.37 -13.48
C ARG A 27 -4.05 8.04 -14.83
N LEU A 28 -3.93 7.30 -15.94
CA LEU A 28 -4.09 7.83 -17.29
C LEU A 28 -5.51 8.30 -17.59
N LEU A 29 -6.51 7.59 -17.07
CA LEU A 29 -7.93 7.97 -17.20
C LEU A 29 -8.24 9.22 -16.36
N LYS A 30 -7.71 9.30 -15.13
CA LYS A 30 -7.83 10.51 -14.30
C LYS A 30 -7.16 11.72 -14.94
N ALA A 31 -5.99 11.54 -15.56
CA ALA A 31 -5.33 12.61 -16.30
C ALA A 31 -6.16 13.15 -17.48
N ARG A 32 -7.13 12.36 -17.96
CA ARG A 32 -8.13 12.75 -18.98
C ARG A 32 -9.43 13.31 -18.39
N GLY A 33 -9.50 13.46 -17.07
CA GLY A 33 -10.67 14.01 -16.35
C GLY A 33 -11.80 13.02 -16.13
N TYR A 34 -11.56 11.70 -16.25
CA TYR A 34 -12.50 10.68 -15.84
C TYR A 34 -12.45 10.41 -14.34
N GLN A 35 -13.61 10.18 -13.73
CA GLN A 35 -13.70 9.62 -12.38
C GLN A 35 -13.33 8.13 -12.43
N VAL A 36 -12.42 7.70 -11.58
CA VAL A 36 -11.92 6.31 -11.54
C VAL A 36 -12.13 5.72 -10.16
N THR A 37 -12.58 4.50 -10.09
CA THR A 37 -12.51 3.69 -8.86
C THR A 37 -11.83 2.37 -9.17
N MET A 38 -11.22 1.76 -8.15
CA MET A 38 -10.51 0.51 -8.31
C MET A 38 -11.01 -0.54 -7.32
N GLN A 39 -11.07 -1.80 -7.78
CA GLN A 39 -11.38 -2.94 -6.93
C GLN A 39 -10.36 -4.05 -7.17
N LYS A 40 -9.98 -4.73 -6.10
CA LYS A 40 -9.17 -5.94 -6.08
C LYS A 40 -10.04 -7.13 -5.68
N PHE A 41 -9.99 -8.19 -6.47
CA PHE A 41 -10.61 -9.47 -6.16
C PHE A 41 -9.54 -10.52 -5.96
N ASP A 42 -9.40 -11.00 -4.71
CA ASP A 42 -8.38 -11.96 -4.33
C ASP A 42 -8.96 -13.37 -4.19
N PRO A 43 -8.40 -14.37 -4.88
CA PRO A 43 -8.96 -15.71 -4.92
C PRO A 43 -8.68 -16.54 -3.64
N TYR A 44 -7.95 -16.02 -2.66
CA TYR A 44 -7.72 -16.76 -1.41
C TYR A 44 -8.95 -16.78 -0.49
N ILE A 45 -9.02 -17.80 0.40
CA ILE A 45 -10.19 -18.08 1.25
C ILE A 45 -10.21 -17.26 2.54
N ASN A 46 -9.12 -16.58 2.91
CA ASN A 46 -9.14 -15.70 4.07
C ASN A 46 -10.21 -14.60 3.89
N ILE A 47 -10.89 -14.23 4.97
CA ILE A 47 -11.88 -13.14 4.94
C ILE A 47 -11.19 -11.81 4.61
N ASP A 48 -10.06 -11.56 5.28
CA ASP A 48 -9.18 -10.42 5.04
C ASP A 48 -7.72 -10.80 5.36
N PRO A 49 -6.73 -9.97 5.04
CA PRO A 49 -5.33 -10.25 5.34
C PRO A 49 -4.92 -9.90 6.78
N GLY A 50 -5.81 -9.39 7.63
CA GLY A 50 -5.47 -8.87 8.97
C GLY A 50 -4.76 -9.87 9.90
N THR A 51 -5.02 -11.17 9.73
CA THR A 51 -4.38 -12.25 10.50
C THR A 51 -3.25 -12.95 9.73
N MET A 52 -2.95 -12.53 8.50
CA MET A 52 -1.89 -13.13 7.69
C MET A 52 -0.50 -12.70 8.17
N ASN A 53 0.47 -13.58 7.97
CA ASN A 53 1.86 -13.29 8.29
C ASN A 53 2.47 -12.32 7.25
N PRO A 54 2.94 -11.12 7.65
CA PRO A 54 3.54 -10.16 6.71
C PRO A 54 4.75 -10.69 5.94
N ILE A 55 5.48 -11.67 6.49
CA ILE A 55 6.63 -12.30 5.80
C ILE A 55 6.17 -13.18 4.62
N GLN A 56 4.91 -13.63 4.60
CA GLN A 56 4.36 -14.45 3.50
C GLN A 56 3.56 -13.64 2.49
N HIS A 57 2.83 -12.62 2.93
CA HIS A 57 1.85 -11.89 2.11
C HIS A 57 2.21 -10.42 1.85
N GLY A 58 3.27 -9.91 2.48
CA GLY A 58 3.58 -8.50 2.46
C GLY A 58 2.78 -7.71 3.51
N GLU A 59 2.74 -6.39 3.39
CA GLU A 59 2.04 -5.53 4.34
C GLU A 59 0.52 -5.70 4.28
N VAL A 60 -0.12 -5.48 5.41
CA VAL A 60 -1.58 -5.28 5.50
C VAL A 60 -1.86 -3.79 5.37
N PHE A 61 -2.49 -3.39 4.26
CA PHE A 61 -2.87 -2.01 4.02
C PHE A 61 -4.24 -1.72 4.64
N VAL A 62 -4.41 -0.55 5.27
CA VAL A 62 -5.67 -0.17 5.93
C VAL A 62 -6.27 1.04 5.25
N THR A 63 -7.56 0.95 4.89
CA THR A 63 -8.34 2.05 4.30
C THR A 63 -8.87 3.02 5.36
N ASP A 64 -9.41 4.18 4.94
CA ASP A 64 -9.97 5.17 5.86
C ASP A 64 -11.16 4.63 6.66
N ASP A 65 -11.94 3.70 6.11
CA ASP A 65 -13.08 3.05 6.77
C ASP A 65 -12.70 1.83 7.63
N GLY A 66 -11.40 1.57 7.83
CA GLY A 66 -10.89 0.55 8.72
C GLY A 66 -10.83 -0.86 8.10
N THR A 67 -10.95 -0.99 6.80
CA THR A 67 -10.82 -2.30 6.16
C THR A 67 -9.35 -2.67 6.00
N GLU A 68 -8.97 -3.85 6.50
CA GLU A 68 -7.68 -4.48 6.24
C GLU A 68 -7.68 -5.11 4.85
N THR A 69 -6.68 -4.80 4.04
CA THR A 69 -6.64 -5.13 2.62
C THR A 69 -5.25 -5.59 2.18
N ASP A 70 -5.18 -6.17 0.98
CA ASP A 70 -3.93 -6.49 0.31
C ASP A 70 -3.12 -5.21 -0.04
N LEU A 71 -1.79 -5.35 -0.16
CA LEU A 71 -0.85 -4.27 -0.49
C LEU A 71 -1.15 -3.57 -1.83
N ASP A 72 -1.83 -4.24 -2.76
CA ASP A 72 -2.18 -3.67 -4.06
C ASP A 72 -3.08 -2.43 -3.95
N LEU A 73 -3.92 -2.35 -2.91
CA LEU A 73 -4.73 -1.15 -2.68
C LEU A 73 -3.87 0.08 -2.40
N GLY A 74 -2.73 -0.10 -1.74
CA GLY A 74 -1.75 0.97 -1.58
C GLY A 74 -1.22 1.48 -2.92
N HIS A 75 -0.92 0.59 -3.86
CA HIS A 75 -0.53 0.98 -5.22
C HIS A 75 -1.66 1.75 -5.91
N TYR A 76 -2.90 1.27 -5.82
CA TYR A 76 -4.03 1.96 -6.45
C TYR A 76 -4.17 3.37 -5.91
N GLU A 77 -4.25 3.56 -4.59
CA GLU A 77 -4.37 4.87 -3.97
C GLU A 77 -3.22 5.81 -4.34
N ARG A 78 -1.98 5.30 -4.40
CA ARG A 78 -0.80 6.09 -4.79
C ARG A 78 -0.86 6.58 -6.23
N PHE A 79 -1.39 5.77 -7.15
CA PHE A 79 -1.47 6.11 -8.58
C PHE A 79 -2.67 7.01 -8.89
N ILE A 80 -3.85 6.69 -8.36
CA ILE A 80 -5.06 7.46 -8.65
C ILE A 80 -5.25 8.68 -7.75
N ASP A 81 -4.42 8.82 -6.69
CA ASP A 81 -4.49 9.89 -5.69
C ASP A 81 -5.89 10.06 -5.09
N GLU A 82 -6.48 8.94 -4.68
CA GLU A 82 -7.77 8.87 -3.98
C GLU A 82 -7.75 7.77 -2.93
N SER A 83 -8.50 7.99 -1.84
CA SER A 83 -8.71 6.95 -0.82
C SER A 83 -9.77 5.95 -1.30
N LEU A 84 -9.48 4.67 -1.11
CA LEU A 84 -10.38 3.57 -1.40
C LEU A 84 -11.12 3.13 -0.13
N ASP A 85 -12.16 2.29 -0.28
CA ASP A 85 -13.03 1.86 0.80
C ASP A 85 -13.17 0.31 0.86
N LYS A 86 -13.99 -0.18 1.79
CA LYS A 86 -14.30 -1.60 1.99
C LYS A 86 -14.85 -2.33 0.76
N ASN A 87 -15.36 -1.62 -0.24
CA ASN A 87 -15.84 -2.22 -1.48
C ASN A 87 -14.69 -2.46 -2.45
N SER A 88 -13.53 -1.91 -2.19
CA SER A 88 -12.36 -1.99 -3.07
C SER A 88 -11.53 -3.25 -2.89
N ASN A 89 -11.72 -4.02 -1.79
CA ASN A 89 -11.07 -5.32 -1.59
C ASN A 89 -12.10 -6.42 -1.30
N VAL A 90 -12.15 -7.42 -2.18
CA VAL A 90 -13.08 -8.54 -2.11
C VAL A 90 -12.32 -9.86 -2.20
N THR A 91 -12.42 -10.69 -1.16
CA THR A 91 -11.79 -12.01 -1.13
C THR A 91 -12.84 -13.11 -1.41
N THR A 92 -12.38 -14.28 -1.83
CA THR A 92 -13.22 -15.48 -1.90
C THR A 92 -13.91 -15.75 -0.56
N GLY A 93 -13.17 -15.60 0.56
CA GLY A 93 -13.71 -15.77 1.90
C GLY A 93 -14.91 -14.86 2.18
N LYS A 94 -14.81 -13.56 1.89
CA LYS A 94 -15.93 -12.60 2.03
C LYS A 94 -17.15 -12.99 1.21
N ILE A 95 -16.95 -13.48 -0.01
CA ILE A 95 -18.03 -13.92 -0.90
C ILE A 95 -18.75 -15.14 -0.32
N TYR A 96 -17.99 -16.21 -0.02
CA TYR A 96 -18.57 -17.44 0.52
C TYR A 96 -19.24 -17.21 1.86
N TRP A 97 -18.60 -16.45 2.75
CA TRP A 97 -19.18 -16.10 4.04
C TRP A 97 -20.53 -15.40 3.90
N SER A 98 -20.62 -14.42 3.02
CA SER A 98 -21.88 -13.72 2.72
C SER A 98 -22.98 -14.67 2.25
N VAL A 99 -22.66 -15.59 1.33
CA VAL A 99 -23.64 -16.55 0.78
C VAL A 99 -24.06 -17.56 1.85
N LEU A 100 -23.13 -18.07 2.66
CA LEU A 100 -23.43 -19.01 3.75
C LEU A 100 -24.29 -18.36 4.84
N GLN A 101 -24.05 -17.10 5.18
CA GLN A 101 -24.93 -16.36 6.11
C GLN A 101 -26.35 -16.22 5.56
N LYS A 102 -26.52 -15.87 4.29
CA LYS A 102 -27.84 -15.81 3.63
C LYS A 102 -28.52 -17.16 3.62
N GLU A 103 -27.79 -18.25 3.41
CA GLU A 103 -28.33 -19.61 3.46
C GLU A 103 -28.85 -19.93 4.87
N ARG A 104 -28.05 -19.64 5.91
CA ARG A 104 -28.47 -19.84 7.32
C ARG A 104 -29.69 -18.99 7.71
N HIS A 105 -29.84 -17.78 7.17
CA HIS A 105 -31.04 -16.95 7.38
C HIS A 105 -32.27 -17.40 6.58
N GLY A 106 -32.12 -18.34 5.62
CA GLY A 106 -33.21 -18.83 4.81
C GLY A 106 -33.55 -17.97 3.59
N ASP A 107 -32.67 -17.05 3.20
CA ASP A 107 -32.89 -16.10 2.09
C ASP A 107 -33.08 -16.81 0.73
N PHE A 108 -32.66 -18.06 0.63
CA PHE A 108 -32.82 -18.89 -0.56
C PHE A 108 -34.06 -19.78 -0.55
N GLY A 109 -34.98 -19.63 0.44
CA GLY A 109 -36.26 -20.32 0.49
C GLY A 109 -36.16 -21.85 0.52
N GLY A 110 -35.05 -22.42 1.03
CA GLY A 110 -34.80 -23.87 1.06
C GLY A 110 -34.26 -24.45 -0.24
N GLY A 111 -33.93 -23.60 -1.24
CA GLY A 111 -33.32 -24.04 -2.50
C GLY A 111 -31.88 -24.52 -2.31
N THR A 112 -31.39 -25.37 -3.21
CA THR A 112 -29.99 -25.81 -3.24
C THR A 112 -29.08 -24.64 -3.66
N VAL A 113 -28.15 -24.25 -2.79
CA VAL A 113 -27.17 -23.19 -3.05
C VAL A 113 -25.97 -23.79 -3.81
N GLN A 114 -25.61 -23.19 -4.93
CA GLN A 114 -24.54 -23.66 -5.83
C GLN A 114 -23.60 -22.51 -6.19
N VAL A 115 -22.42 -22.83 -6.78
CA VAL A 115 -21.50 -21.80 -7.25
C VAL A 115 -22.18 -20.93 -8.30
N ILE A 116 -22.81 -21.54 -9.30
CA ILE A 116 -23.68 -20.87 -10.27
C ILE A 116 -25.13 -21.20 -9.90
N PRO A 117 -26.01 -20.22 -9.64
CA PRO A 117 -25.79 -18.78 -9.80
C PRO A 117 -25.43 -18.04 -8.50
N HIS A 118 -25.38 -18.67 -7.33
CA HIS A 118 -25.42 -17.97 -6.03
C HIS A 118 -24.09 -17.24 -5.73
N ILE A 119 -22.94 -17.94 -5.89
CA ILE A 119 -21.62 -17.34 -5.71
C ILE A 119 -21.34 -16.33 -6.82
N THR A 120 -21.63 -16.67 -8.09
CA THR A 120 -21.41 -15.75 -9.21
C THR A 120 -22.28 -14.50 -9.11
N ASN A 121 -23.52 -14.60 -8.63
CA ASN A 121 -24.37 -13.43 -8.40
C ASN A 121 -23.83 -12.55 -7.25
N GLU A 122 -23.31 -13.15 -6.17
CA GLU A 122 -22.70 -12.36 -5.09
C GLU A 122 -21.44 -11.64 -5.59
N ILE A 123 -20.60 -12.27 -6.42
CA ILE A 123 -19.45 -11.64 -7.06
C ILE A 123 -19.89 -10.48 -7.96
N LYS A 124 -20.88 -10.69 -8.84
CA LYS A 124 -21.42 -9.61 -9.70
C LYS A 124 -22.00 -8.45 -8.88
N ASN A 125 -22.66 -8.74 -7.75
CA ASN A 125 -23.14 -7.71 -6.84
C ASN A 125 -21.99 -6.87 -6.26
N ARG A 126 -20.80 -7.46 -6.03
CA ARG A 126 -19.62 -6.71 -5.60
C ARG A 126 -19.07 -5.83 -6.74
N PHE A 127 -19.07 -6.27 -7.99
CA PHE A 127 -18.72 -5.42 -9.14
C PHE A 127 -19.61 -4.17 -9.20
N TYR A 128 -20.93 -4.34 -8.99
CA TYR A 128 -21.87 -3.22 -8.97
C TYR A 128 -21.64 -2.24 -7.81
N ARG A 129 -20.96 -2.64 -6.72
CA ARG A 129 -20.65 -1.74 -5.60
C ARG A 129 -19.55 -0.72 -5.90
N ALA A 130 -18.85 -0.85 -7.02
CA ALA A 130 -17.98 0.19 -7.54
C ALA A 130 -18.73 1.47 -7.93
N LYS A 131 -20.07 1.50 -7.77
CA LYS A 131 -20.92 2.64 -8.12
C LYS A 131 -20.64 3.86 -7.23
N SER A 132 -20.58 5.01 -7.88
CA SER A 132 -20.73 6.33 -7.27
C SER A 132 -21.97 6.98 -7.85
N PRO A 133 -22.61 7.91 -7.15
CA PRO A 133 -23.72 8.68 -7.69
C PRO A 133 -23.32 9.64 -8.85
N GLU A 134 -22.03 9.80 -9.10
CA GLU A 134 -21.50 10.72 -10.10
C GLU A 134 -21.47 10.09 -11.50
N GLU A 135 -21.72 10.91 -12.52
CA GLU A 135 -21.64 10.54 -13.93
C GLU A 135 -20.18 10.44 -14.40
N ASP A 136 -19.92 9.74 -15.52
CA ASP A 136 -18.59 9.56 -16.15
C ASP A 136 -17.58 8.74 -15.34
N LYS A 137 -18.03 7.75 -14.58
CA LYS A 137 -17.14 6.88 -13.77
C LYS A 137 -16.72 5.61 -14.52
N ILE A 138 -15.42 5.30 -14.40
CA ILE A 138 -14.83 4.04 -14.87
C ILE A 138 -14.39 3.23 -13.65
N ALA A 139 -14.90 2.01 -13.53
CA ALA A 139 -14.47 1.05 -12.51
C ALA A 139 -13.42 0.12 -13.10
N ILE A 140 -12.23 0.10 -12.53
CA ILE A 140 -11.17 -0.84 -12.89
C ILE A 140 -11.17 -1.96 -11.85
N ILE A 141 -11.33 -3.19 -12.29
CA ILE A 141 -11.48 -4.37 -11.44
C ILE A 141 -10.37 -5.35 -11.76
N GLU A 142 -9.40 -5.46 -10.86
CA GLU A 142 -8.33 -6.46 -10.98
C GLU A 142 -8.72 -7.77 -10.32
N VAL A 143 -8.54 -8.87 -11.04
CA VAL A 143 -8.71 -10.22 -10.49
C VAL A 143 -7.34 -10.84 -10.23
N GLY A 144 -7.09 -11.17 -8.97
CA GLY A 144 -5.90 -11.87 -8.52
C GLY A 144 -5.80 -13.30 -9.06
N GLY A 145 -4.65 -13.92 -8.86
CA GLY A 145 -4.36 -15.26 -9.37
C GLY A 145 -4.02 -15.27 -10.86
N THR A 146 -3.95 -16.45 -11.42
CA THR A 146 -3.61 -16.72 -12.82
C THR A 146 -4.80 -17.39 -13.51
N VAL A 147 -5.05 -17.03 -14.75
CA VAL A 147 -6.05 -17.73 -15.57
C VAL A 147 -5.65 -19.20 -15.69
N GLY A 148 -6.57 -20.11 -15.35
CA GLY A 148 -6.32 -21.56 -15.23
C GLY A 148 -6.30 -22.04 -13.79
N ASP A 149 -6.05 -21.19 -12.81
CA ASP A 149 -6.13 -21.54 -11.40
C ASP A 149 -7.58 -21.81 -10.99
N ILE A 150 -7.81 -22.88 -10.23
CA ILE A 150 -9.15 -23.30 -9.76
C ILE A 150 -9.81 -22.17 -8.96
N GLU A 151 -9.04 -21.47 -8.14
CA GLU A 151 -9.50 -20.41 -7.25
C GLU A 151 -10.05 -19.20 -8.02
N SER A 152 -9.54 -18.95 -9.24
CA SER A 152 -9.96 -17.82 -10.08
C SER A 152 -11.20 -18.10 -10.91
N GLN A 153 -11.61 -19.36 -11.09
CA GLN A 153 -12.71 -19.75 -11.98
C GLN A 153 -14.05 -19.07 -11.65
N PRO A 154 -14.51 -18.97 -10.39
CA PRO A 154 -15.78 -18.30 -10.08
C PRO A 154 -15.77 -16.81 -10.47
N PHE A 155 -14.62 -16.14 -10.34
CA PHE A 155 -14.48 -14.74 -10.76
C PHE A 155 -14.53 -14.59 -12.27
N LEU A 156 -13.82 -15.44 -13.01
CA LEU A 156 -13.82 -15.42 -14.47
C LEU A 156 -15.22 -15.72 -15.02
N GLU A 157 -15.91 -16.73 -14.49
CA GLU A 157 -17.30 -17.02 -14.86
C GLU A 157 -18.23 -15.83 -14.55
N SER A 158 -18.00 -15.13 -13.44
CA SER A 158 -18.76 -13.94 -13.08
C SER A 158 -18.52 -12.77 -14.05
N ILE A 159 -17.28 -12.58 -14.52
CA ILE A 159 -16.94 -11.59 -15.55
C ILE A 159 -17.68 -11.91 -16.85
N ARG A 160 -17.67 -13.17 -17.30
CA ARG A 160 -18.38 -13.61 -18.51
C ARG A 160 -19.88 -13.29 -18.43
N GLN A 161 -20.51 -13.64 -17.30
CA GLN A 161 -21.92 -13.33 -17.06
C GLN A 161 -22.16 -11.82 -17.00
N PHE A 162 -21.28 -11.07 -16.31
CA PHE A 162 -21.42 -9.63 -16.14
C PHE A 162 -21.32 -8.87 -17.47
N GLN A 163 -20.37 -9.24 -18.34
CA GLN A 163 -20.26 -8.67 -19.69
C GLN A 163 -21.55 -8.88 -20.51
N HIS A 164 -22.20 -10.05 -20.35
CA HIS A 164 -23.49 -10.30 -20.96
C HIS A 164 -24.61 -9.42 -20.36
N ASP A 165 -24.61 -9.25 -19.01
CA ASP A 165 -25.67 -8.52 -18.31
C ASP A 165 -25.63 -7.01 -18.62
N VAL A 166 -24.43 -6.39 -18.75
CA VAL A 166 -24.29 -4.93 -18.94
C VAL A 166 -24.06 -4.52 -20.40
N GLY A 167 -23.74 -5.47 -21.29
CA GLY A 167 -23.32 -5.22 -22.66
C GLY A 167 -21.79 -5.03 -22.78
N HIS A 168 -21.24 -5.54 -23.87
CA HIS A 168 -19.80 -5.55 -24.10
C HIS A 168 -19.20 -4.14 -24.20
N GLU A 169 -19.95 -3.18 -24.72
CA GLU A 169 -19.55 -1.77 -24.78
C GLU A 169 -19.44 -1.09 -23.41
N ASN A 170 -19.93 -1.75 -22.35
CA ASN A 170 -19.88 -1.24 -20.97
C ASN A 170 -18.91 -1.99 -20.09
N ALA A 171 -18.38 -3.15 -20.54
CA ALA A 171 -17.47 -3.98 -19.75
C ALA A 171 -16.46 -4.69 -20.66
N ILE A 172 -15.20 -4.27 -20.60
CA ILE A 172 -14.09 -4.81 -21.39
C ILE A 172 -13.10 -5.58 -20.51
N LEU A 173 -12.31 -6.45 -21.15
CA LEU A 173 -11.26 -7.23 -20.48
C LEU A 173 -9.87 -6.91 -21.03
N ILE A 174 -8.99 -6.49 -20.13
CA ILE A 174 -7.54 -6.43 -20.34
C ILE A 174 -6.92 -7.72 -19.79
N HIS A 175 -6.12 -8.39 -20.61
CA HIS A 175 -5.40 -9.58 -20.19
C HIS A 175 -3.89 -9.33 -20.21
N VAL A 176 -3.26 -9.40 -19.02
CA VAL A 176 -1.82 -9.21 -18.85
C VAL A 176 -1.11 -10.56 -19.01
N THR A 177 -0.13 -10.63 -19.91
CA THR A 177 0.57 -11.87 -20.25
C THR A 177 2.08 -11.69 -20.28
N LEU A 178 2.82 -12.78 -20.47
CA LEU A 178 4.26 -12.79 -20.54
C LEU A 178 4.75 -13.22 -21.94
N ILE A 179 5.69 -12.47 -22.48
CA ILE A 179 6.48 -12.82 -23.65
C ILE A 179 7.93 -13.08 -23.21
N PRO A 180 8.28 -14.31 -22.83
CA PRO A 180 9.63 -14.60 -22.36
C PRO A 180 10.64 -14.54 -23.49
N TYR A 181 11.83 -14.02 -23.16
CA TYR A 181 13.00 -14.09 -24.02
C TYR A 181 13.86 -15.30 -23.66
N LEU A 182 14.09 -16.17 -24.62
CA LEU A 182 14.94 -17.34 -24.44
C LEU A 182 16.38 -17.01 -24.85
N LYS A 183 17.25 -16.77 -23.90
CA LYS A 183 18.67 -16.42 -24.13
C LYS A 183 19.39 -17.44 -25.02
N ALA A 184 19.08 -18.73 -24.86
CA ALA A 184 19.70 -19.82 -25.63
C ALA A 184 19.39 -19.78 -27.13
N SER A 185 18.20 -19.34 -27.53
CA SER A 185 17.78 -19.21 -28.94
C SER A 185 17.79 -17.78 -29.46
N GLY A 186 18.02 -16.81 -28.59
CA GLY A 186 18.05 -15.38 -28.96
C GLY A 186 16.70 -14.84 -29.43
N GLU A 187 15.57 -15.40 -28.97
CA GLU A 187 14.25 -15.01 -29.48
C GLU A 187 13.18 -14.94 -28.40
N MET A 188 12.18 -14.08 -28.63
CA MET A 188 10.97 -13.98 -27.83
C MET A 188 9.96 -15.06 -28.22
N LYS A 189 9.27 -15.64 -27.23
CA LYS A 189 8.29 -16.73 -27.42
C LYS A 189 6.87 -16.25 -27.12
N THR A 190 6.00 -16.30 -28.15
CA THR A 190 4.60 -15.90 -28.06
C THR A 190 3.66 -17.02 -27.57
N LYS A 191 4.14 -18.26 -27.50
CA LYS A 191 3.33 -19.43 -27.11
C LYS A 191 2.69 -19.31 -25.73
N PRO A 192 3.36 -18.83 -24.66
CA PRO A 192 2.73 -18.69 -23.35
C PRO A 192 1.52 -17.75 -23.37
N THR A 193 1.62 -16.59 -24.04
CA THR A 193 0.51 -15.66 -24.25
C THR A 193 -0.64 -16.32 -25.02
N GLN A 194 -0.34 -17.00 -26.13
CA GLN A 194 -1.37 -17.70 -26.93
C GLN A 194 -2.09 -18.80 -26.11
N ALA A 195 -1.37 -19.54 -25.27
CA ALA A 195 -1.96 -20.57 -24.41
C ALA A 195 -2.89 -19.95 -23.36
N SER A 196 -2.45 -18.89 -22.69
CA SER A 196 -3.24 -18.19 -21.67
C SER A 196 -4.53 -17.57 -22.25
N VAL A 197 -4.46 -16.93 -23.43
CA VAL A 197 -5.64 -16.39 -24.11
C VAL A 197 -6.58 -17.51 -24.55
N LYS A 198 -6.05 -18.62 -25.05
CA LYS A 198 -6.85 -19.79 -25.44
C LYS A 198 -7.63 -20.37 -24.25
N GLU A 199 -7.06 -20.34 -23.07
CA GLU A 199 -7.73 -20.77 -21.85
C GLU A 199 -8.91 -19.87 -21.50
N LEU A 200 -8.75 -18.54 -21.56
CA LEU A 200 -9.86 -17.59 -21.43
C LEU A 200 -10.97 -17.83 -22.47
N GLN A 201 -10.57 -18.01 -23.73
CA GLN A 201 -11.51 -18.31 -24.82
C GLN A 201 -12.28 -19.62 -24.59
N GLY A 202 -11.61 -20.62 -24.01
CA GLY A 202 -12.24 -21.89 -23.60
C GLY A 202 -13.32 -21.71 -22.54
N MET A 203 -13.24 -20.66 -21.73
CA MET A 203 -14.26 -20.24 -20.76
C MET A 203 -15.33 -19.31 -21.36
N GLY A 204 -15.26 -18.99 -22.65
CA GLY A 204 -16.17 -18.08 -23.33
C GLY A 204 -15.87 -16.60 -23.11
N ILE A 205 -14.62 -16.25 -22.76
CA ILE A 205 -14.17 -14.89 -22.55
C ILE A 205 -13.17 -14.51 -23.64
N GLN A 206 -13.44 -13.43 -24.38
CA GLN A 206 -12.52 -12.85 -25.35
C GLN A 206 -11.87 -11.60 -24.73
N PRO A 207 -10.55 -11.54 -24.60
CA PRO A 207 -9.90 -10.30 -24.15
C PRO A 207 -10.02 -9.23 -25.25
N ASP A 208 -10.23 -7.98 -24.83
CA ASP A 208 -10.28 -6.81 -25.71
C ASP A 208 -8.88 -6.23 -25.94
N VAL A 209 -8.03 -6.28 -24.92
CA VAL A 209 -6.68 -5.71 -24.92
C VAL A 209 -5.71 -6.71 -24.30
N LEU A 210 -4.56 -6.89 -24.92
CA LEU A 210 -3.46 -7.67 -24.40
C LEU A 210 -2.33 -6.75 -23.98
N VAL A 211 -1.91 -6.83 -22.71
CA VAL A 211 -0.73 -6.16 -22.18
C VAL A 211 0.36 -7.20 -21.99
N CYS A 212 1.35 -7.17 -22.85
CA CYS A 212 2.39 -8.18 -22.93
C CYS A 212 3.64 -7.74 -22.17
N ARG A 213 3.88 -8.30 -20.97
CA ARG A 213 5.13 -8.11 -20.25
C ARG A 213 6.28 -8.74 -21.03
N SER A 214 7.35 -7.99 -21.25
CA SER A 214 8.52 -8.48 -21.98
C SER A 214 9.78 -7.73 -21.56
N GLU A 215 10.91 -8.42 -21.60
CA GLU A 215 12.24 -7.85 -21.33
C GLU A 215 12.72 -6.93 -22.47
N TYR A 216 12.30 -7.21 -23.70
CA TYR A 216 12.70 -6.49 -24.90
C TYR A 216 11.48 -5.95 -25.66
N PRO A 217 11.64 -4.87 -26.46
CA PRO A 217 10.56 -4.33 -27.28
C PRO A 217 9.96 -5.33 -28.25
N LEU A 218 8.63 -5.34 -28.37
CA LEU A 218 7.92 -6.19 -29.31
C LEU A 218 8.05 -5.64 -30.73
N THR A 219 8.52 -6.47 -31.66
CA THR A 219 8.50 -6.13 -33.09
C THR A 219 7.09 -6.18 -33.66
N GLU A 220 6.84 -5.51 -34.79
CA GLU A 220 5.54 -5.55 -35.47
C GLU A 220 5.14 -6.97 -35.87
N ASP A 221 6.10 -7.82 -36.27
CA ASP A 221 5.85 -9.22 -36.58
C ASP A 221 5.36 -10.02 -35.36
N ILE A 222 5.92 -9.75 -34.20
CA ILE A 222 5.49 -10.39 -32.94
C ILE A 222 4.10 -9.89 -32.55
N ARG A 223 3.82 -8.57 -32.63
CA ARG A 223 2.49 -8.00 -32.39
C ARG A 223 1.47 -8.58 -33.36
N GLY A 224 1.77 -8.64 -34.65
CA GLY A 224 0.89 -9.23 -35.67
C GLY A 224 0.60 -10.71 -35.43
N LYS A 225 1.62 -11.46 -35.04
CA LYS A 225 1.46 -12.90 -34.68
C LYS A 225 0.56 -13.09 -33.46
N ILE A 226 0.78 -12.30 -32.39
CA ILE A 226 -0.06 -12.36 -31.18
C ILE A 226 -1.50 -11.99 -31.54
N ALA A 227 -1.70 -10.89 -32.25
CA ALA A 227 -3.02 -10.42 -32.69
C ALA A 227 -3.79 -11.50 -33.45
N LEU A 228 -3.14 -12.14 -34.42
CA LEU A 228 -3.75 -13.22 -35.23
C LEU A 228 -4.17 -14.41 -34.36
N PHE A 229 -3.28 -14.92 -33.49
CA PHE A 229 -3.56 -16.11 -32.70
C PHE A 229 -4.49 -15.87 -31.51
N CYS A 230 -4.56 -14.64 -31.01
CA CYS A 230 -5.40 -14.27 -29.88
C CYS A 230 -6.71 -13.59 -30.29
N ASN A 231 -6.94 -13.40 -31.60
CA ASN A 231 -8.14 -12.78 -32.16
C ASN A 231 -8.41 -11.38 -31.58
N VAL A 232 -7.38 -10.53 -31.59
CA VAL A 232 -7.45 -9.11 -31.21
C VAL A 232 -6.86 -8.24 -32.32
N PRO A 233 -7.25 -6.96 -32.46
CA PRO A 233 -6.57 -6.04 -33.36
C PRO A 233 -5.09 -5.87 -33.00
N VAL A 234 -4.21 -5.65 -33.97
CA VAL A 234 -2.78 -5.41 -33.73
C VAL A 234 -2.55 -4.22 -32.80
N SER A 235 -3.36 -3.17 -32.94
CA SER A 235 -3.34 -1.98 -32.07
C SER A 235 -3.72 -2.24 -30.61
N HIS A 236 -4.32 -3.39 -30.31
CA HIS A 236 -4.70 -3.83 -28.96
C HIS A 236 -3.67 -4.78 -28.31
N VAL A 237 -2.54 -5.03 -29.00
CA VAL A 237 -1.41 -5.76 -28.45
C VAL A 237 -0.37 -4.75 -27.99
N LEU A 238 -0.37 -4.47 -26.70
CA LEU A 238 0.48 -3.46 -26.07
C LEU A 238 1.65 -4.12 -25.35
N GLN A 239 2.82 -3.52 -25.40
CA GLN A 239 3.96 -4.00 -24.61
C GLN A 239 3.98 -3.34 -23.23
N ASN A 240 4.48 -4.08 -22.25
CA ASN A 240 4.82 -3.59 -20.92
C ASN A 240 6.26 -3.97 -20.62
N LEU A 241 7.18 -3.04 -20.85
CA LEU A 241 8.59 -3.23 -20.57
C LEU A 241 8.91 -2.93 -19.10
N ASP A 242 10.01 -3.49 -18.62
CA ASP A 242 10.54 -3.14 -17.33
C ASP A 242 10.94 -1.66 -17.30
N VAL A 243 10.58 -0.98 -16.21
CA VAL A 243 10.95 0.41 -15.95
C VAL A 243 11.91 0.46 -14.76
N GLU A 244 12.78 1.45 -14.73
CA GLU A 244 13.73 1.64 -13.65
C GLU A 244 13.02 2.08 -12.36
N TYR A 245 12.04 2.99 -12.51
CA TYR A 245 11.24 3.49 -11.41
C TYR A 245 9.76 3.17 -11.63
N LEU A 246 9.10 2.63 -10.62
CA LEU A 246 7.71 2.20 -10.69
C LEU A 246 6.76 3.27 -11.26
N TYR A 247 6.98 4.53 -10.86
CA TYR A 247 6.14 5.66 -11.29
C TYR A 247 6.35 6.10 -12.75
N GLU A 248 7.29 5.50 -13.47
CA GLU A 248 7.40 5.65 -14.93
C GLU A 248 6.36 4.81 -15.68
N ALA A 249 5.80 3.80 -15.06
CA ALA A 249 4.88 2.88 -15.72
C ALA A 249 3.68 3.57 -16.41
N PRO A 250 2.99 4.56 -15.81
CA PRO A 250 1.94 5.30 -16.51
C PRO A 250 2.42 5.99 -17.78
N LEU A 251 3.61 6.60 -17.73
CA LEU A 251 4.19 7.29 -18.90
C LEU A 251 4.59 6.30 -20.01
N ALA A 252 5.06 5.11 -19.64
CA ALA A 252 5.35 4.04 -20.60
C ALA A 252 4.05 3.53 -21.25
N MET A 253 2.98 3.30 -20.45
CA MET A 253 1.67 2.89 -20.94
C MET A 253 0.97 3.96 -21.78
N GLU A 254 1.20 5.24 -21.50
CA GLU A 254 0.70 6.35 -22.34
C GLU A 254 1.34 6.31 -23.73
N ARG A 255 2.65 6.07 -23.82
CA ARG A 255 3.35 5.89 -25.12
C ARG A 255 2.80 4.71 -25.91
N GLU A 256 2.38 3.65 -25.25
CA GLU A 256 1.70 2.49 -25.83
C GLU A 256 0.21 2.74 -26.13
N LYS A 257 -0.33 3.91 -25.76
CA LYS A 257 -1.74 4.30 -25.99
C LYS A 257 -2.76 3.43 -25.25
N LEU A 258 -2.40 2.92 -24.06
CA LEU A 258 -3.29 2.04 -23.28
C LEU A 258 -4.66 2.71 -23.02
N ALA A 259 -4.66 3.96 -22.55
CA ALA A 259 -5.91 4.67 -22.28
C ALA A 259 -6.72 4.95 -23.56
N ASP A 260 -6.06 5.25 -24.67
CA ASP A 260 -6.72 5.49 -25.97
C ASP A 260 -7.49 4.25 -26.43
N VAL A 261 -6.82 3.09 -26.38
CA VAL A 261 -7.43 1.78 -26.76
C VAL A 261 -8.60 1.43 -25.83
N VAL A 262 -8.44 1.63 -24.53
CA VAL A 262 -9.51 1.37 -23.54
C VAL A 262 -10.72 2.29 -23.77
N LEU A 263 -10.50 3.59 -23.95
CA LEU A 263 -11.58 4.54 -24.20
C LEU A 263 -12.30 4.25 -25.52
N GLN A 264 -11.57 3.88 -26.57
CA GLN A 264 -12.15 3.45 -27.84
C GLN A 264 -13.04 2.20 -27.65
N SER A 265 -12.56 1.19 -26.92
CA SER A 265 -13.30 -0.05 -26.67
C SER A 265 -14.58 0.20 -25.84
N LEU A 266 -14.54 1.16 -24.92
CA LEU A 266 -15.69 1.57 -24.10
C LEU A 266 -16.60 2.60 -24.79
N CYS A 267 -16.32 2.98 -26.04
CA CYS A 267 -17.04 4.03 -26.77
C CYS A 267 -17.09 5.37 -26.01
N LEU A 268 -15.98 5.73 -25.34
CA LEU A 268 -15.83 6.98 -24.61
C LEU A 268 -14.96 7.98 -25.38
N GLU A 269 -15.16 9.27 -25.09
CA GLU A 269 -14.36 10.34 -25.68
C GLU A 269 -12.89 10.23 -25.24
N ASN A 270 -11.96 10.30 -26.20
CA ASN A 270 -10.53 10.38 -25.87
C ASN A 270 -10.11 11.84 -25.65
N ARG A 271 -10.11 12.27 -24.40
CA ARG A 271 -9.67 13.61 -23.97
C ARG A 271 -8.16 13.67 -23.88
N LYS A 272 -7.58 14.85 -24.10
CA LYS A 272 -6.12 15.06 -23.94
C LYS A 272 -5.74 14.88 -22.45
N PRO A 273 -4.72 14.05 -22.12
CA PRO A 273 -4.29 13.89 -20.74
C PRO A 273 -3.49 15.09 -20.24
N ASP A 274 -3.68 15.47 -18.99
CA ASP A 274 -2.76 16.31 -18.24
C ASP A 274 -1.90 15.46 -17.30
N LEU A 275 -0.65 15.27 -17.69
CA LEU A 275 0.36 14.50 -16.95
C LEU A 275 1.51 15.39 -16.46
N THR A 276 1.34 16.72 -16.48
CA THR A 276 2.39 17.69 -16.17
C THR A 276 3.03 17.40 -14.80
N ASP A 277 2.22 17.29 -13.76
CA ASP A 277 2.69 17.06 -12.40
C ASP A 277 3.37 15.67 -12.27
N TRP A 278 2.81 14.66 -12.95
CA TRP A 278 3.36 13.31 -12.92
C TRP A 278 4.74 13.25 -13.62
N ILE A 279 4.89 13.93 -14.76
CA ILE A 279 6.17 14.02 -15.47
C ILE A 279 7.21 14.74 -14.61
N GLN A 280 6.85 15.84 -13.96
CA GLN A 280 7.74 16.57 -13.07
C GLN A 280 8.17 15.73 -11.87
N MET A 281 7.23 14.99 -11.26
CA MET A 281 7.51 14.07 -10.17
C MET A 281 8.49 12.97 -10.57
N VAL A 282 8.29 12.35 -11.73
CA VAL A 282 9.22 11.34 -12.29
C VAL A 282 10.58 11.94 -12.61
N ASP A 283 10.64 13.19 -13.06
CA ASP A 283 11.90 13.89 -13.32
C ASP A 283 12.70 14.11 -12.03
N HIS A 284 12.06 14.55 -10.94
CA HIS A 284 12.70 14.67 -9.62
C HIS A 284 13.22 13.32 -9.10
N LEU A 285 12.47 12.24 -9.34
CA LEU A 285 12.88 10.89 -8.96
C LEU A 285 14.14 10.42 -9.69
N LYS A 286 14.26 10.79 -10.98
CA LYS A 286 15.40 10.43 -11.84
C LYS A 286 16.64 11.29 -11.64
N HIS A 287 16.45 12.55 -11.27
CA HIS A 287 17.51 13.54 -11.15
C HIS A 287 17.53 14.16 -9.75
N PRO A 288 17.82 13.35 -8.69
CA PRO A 288 17.91 13.87 -7.33
C PRO A 288 19.13 14.79 -7.20
N GLU A 289 19.00 15.84 -6.39
CA GLU A 289 20.07 16.80 -6.09
C GLU A 289 20.92 16.34 -4.88
N ASP A 290 20.33 15.57 -3.98
CA ASP A 290 20.92 15.04 -2.75
C ASP A 290 20.75 13.50 -2.67
N CYS A 291 21.44 12.88 -1.70
CA CYS A 291 21.26 11.47 -1.38
C CYS A 291 21.37 11.28 0.13
N VAL A 292 20.42 10.56 0.72
CA VAL A 292 20.42 10.23 2.16
C VAL A 292 20.24 8.74 2.38
N ASN A 293 20.86 8.22 3.43
CA ASN A 293 20.77 6.84 3.86
C ASN A 293 19.89 6.73 5.12
N ILE A 294 18.76 6.05 5.01
CA ILE A 294 17.80 5.84 6.11
C ILE A 294 17.88 4.40 6.60
N ALA A 295 18.15 4.22 7.89
CA ALA A 295 18.02 2.92 8.53
C ALA A 295 16.56 2.62 8.81
N ILE A 296 16.06 1.48 8.31
CA ILE A 296 14.78 0.90 8.68
C ILE A 296 15.06 -0.23 9.67
N VAL A 297 14.77 0.03 10.95
CA VAL A 297 15.03 -0.92 12.05
C VAL A 297 13.73 -1.64 12.38
N GLY A 298 13.56 -2.85 11.89
CA GLY A 298 12.27 -3.56 11.93
C GLY A 298 12.40 -5.08 12.11
N LYS A 299 11.24 -5.72 12.30
CA LYS A 299 11.09 -7.17 12.53
C LYS A 299 10.98 -7.98 11.24
N TYR A 300 10.57 -7.36 10.12
CA TYR A 300 10.20 -8.04 8.87
C TYR A 300 11.15 -7.69 7.73
N THR A 301 12.41 -7.44 8.05
CA THR A 301 13.43 -7.01 7.08
C THR A 301 13.80 -8.07 6.04
N GLN A 302 13.43 -9.34 6.27
CA GLN A 302 13.66 -10.44 5.32
C GLN A 302 12.74 -10.37 4.09
N LEU A 303 11.56 -9.74 4.20
CA LEU A 303 10.66 -9.47 3.08
C LEU A 303 10.36 -7.97 3.03
N HIS A 304 10.95 -7.26 2.08
CA HIS A 304 10.81 -5.82 1.95
C HIS A 304 9.35 -5.37 1.71
N ASP A 305 8.54 -6.22 1.09
CA ASP A 305 7.11 -5.96 0.86
C ASP A 305 6.29 -5.85 2.16
N ALA A 306 6.81 -6.35 3.29
CA ALA A 306 6.19 -6.14 4.60
C ALA A 306 6.22 -4.67 5.06
N TYR A 307 7.09 -3.84 4.47
CA TYR A 307 7.22 -2.42 4.72
C TYR A 307 7.06 -1.58 3.45
N LEU A 308 6.32 -2.09 2.46
CA LEU A 308 6.18 -1.46 1.15
C LEU A 308 5.72 0.00 1.25
N SER A 309 4.64 0.28 2.00
CA SER A 309 4.14 1.65 2.15
C SER A 309 5.12 2.57 2.87
N VAL A 310 5.90 2.06 3.82
CA VAL A 310 6.96 2.83 4.50
C VAL A 310 8.05 3.23 3.50
N VAL A 311 8.53 2.27 2.70
CA VAL A 311 9.54 2.50 1.66
C VAL A 311 9.03 3.50 0.62
N GLU A 312 7.80 3.32 0.14
CA GLU A 312 7.20 4.24 -0.82
C GLU A 312 7.01 5.65 -0.22
N ALA A 313 6.55 5.75 1.03
CA ALA A 313 6.41 7.05 1.70
C ALA A 313 7.75 7.78 1.91
N LEU A 314 8.83 7.04 2.20
CA LEU A 314 10.19 7.60 2.24
C LEU A 314 10.64 8.09 0.86
N LYS A 315 10.38 7.32 -0.21
CA LYS A 315 10.65 7.77 -1.59
C LYS A 315 9.84 9.02 -1.95
N HIS A 316 8.56 9.10 -1.54
CA HIS A 316 7.74 10.30 -1.76
C HIS A 316 8.33 11.52 -1.04
N GLY A 317 8.80 11.34 0.21
CA GLY A 317 9.57 12.37 0.92
C GLY A 317 10.82 12.78 0.14
N GLY A 318 11.56 11.80 -0.38
CA GLY A 318 12.72 12.03 -1.24
C GLY A 318 12.40 12.82 -2.50
N ILE A 319 11.34 12.46 -3.23
CA ILE A 319 10.87 13.20 -4.41
C ILE A 319 10.57 14.66 -4.06
N SER A 320 9.85 14.88 -2.94
CA SER A 320 9.49 16.22 -2.48
C SER A 320 10.71 17.07 -2.07
N CYS A 321 11.75 16.43 -1.51
CA CYS A 321 13.00 17.08 -1.11
C CYS A 321 14.09 17.04 -2.21
N LYS A 322 13.80 16.48 -3.38
CA LYS A 322 14.75 16.21 -4.48
C LYS A 322 15.98 15.39 -4.02
N ALA A 323 15.77 14.48 -3.11
CA ALA A 323 16.79 13.62 -2.56
C ALA A 323 16.53 12.15 -2.91
N LYS A 324 17.57 11.42 -3.32
CA LYS A 324 17.53 9.96 -3.38
C LYS A 324 17.55 9.42 -1.96
N VAL A 325 16.62 8.52 -1.64
CA VAL A 325 16.63 7.81 -0.36
C VAL A 325 17.18 6.41 -0.58
N GLU A 326 18.29 6.11 0.04
CA GLU A 326 18.87 4.77 0.14
C GLU A 326 18.51 4.15 1.48
N PHE A 327 18.42 2.83 1.55
CA PHE A 327 17.94 2.10 2.71
C PHE A 327 19.00 1.19 3.30
N THR A 328 19.25 1.34 4.59
CA THR A 328 19.96 0.36 5.40
C THR A 328 18.94 -0.46 6.19
N TRP A 329 18.80 -1.73 5.83
CA TRP A 329 17.88 -2.65 6.50
C TRP A 329 18.56 -3.24 7.74
N VAL A 330 17.96 -3.02 8.90
CA VAL A 330 18.49 -3.50 10.19
C VAL A 330 17.46 -4.41 10.84
N ASP A 331 17.82 -5.68 11.00
CA ASP A 331 16.99 -6.62 11.75
C ASP A 331 17.06 -6.29 13.24
N SER A 332 15.93 -5.89 13.79
CA SER A 332 15.84 -5.49 15.19
C SER A 332 16.08 -6.64 16.18
N GLU A 333 15.95 -7.91 15.75
CA GLU A 333 16.28 -9.07 16.59
C GLU A 333 17.78 -9.28 16.75
N GLU A 334 18.56 -8.91 15.75
CA GLU A 334 20.01 -9.03 15.75
C GLU A 334 20.71 -7.81 16.35
N LEU A 335 20.00 -6.67 16.48
CA LEU A 335 20.55 -5.42 16.98
C LEU A 335 20.79 -5.47 18.49
N ASN A 336 22.00 -5.18 18.91
CA ASN A 336 22.42 -5.18 20.31
C ASN A 336 23.53 -4.11 20.55
N GLU A 337 23.86 -3.84 21.82
CA GLU A 337 24.84 -2.81 22.19
C GLU A 337 26.21 -2.95 21.51
N LYS A 338 26.64 -4.17 21.16
CA LYS A 338 27.96 -4.43 20.56
C LYS A 338 28.03 -4.08 19.07
N ASN A 339 26.91 -4.16 18.37
CA ASN A 339 26.83 -3.90 16.93
C ASN A 339 26.06 -2.62 16.58
N LEU A 340 25.44 -1.97 17.55
CA LEU A 340 24.58 -0.79 17.40
C LEU A 340 25.28 0.33 16.62
N ASP A 341 26.44 0.76 17.09
CA ASP A 341 27.22 1.82 16.44
C ASP A 341 27.65 1.42 15.02
N LYS A 342 28.09 0.18 14.82
CA LYS A 342 28.46 -0.33 13.49
C LYS A 342 27.29 -0.29 12.49
N GLN A 343 26.06 -0.52 12.96
CA GLN A 343 24.87 -0.56 12.11
C GLN A 343 24.30 0.83 11.83
N LEU A 344 24.47 1.80 12.74
CA LEU A 344 23.77 3.07 12.70
C LEU A 344 24.67 4.33 12.60
N HIS A 345 26.02 4.21 12.63
CA HIS A 345 26.89 5.39 12.63
C HIS A 345 26.87 6.20 11.32
N ASP A 346 26.69 5.52 10.18
CA ASP A 346 26.74 6.12 8.85
C ASP A 346 25.35 6.43 8.26
N VAL A 347 24.28 6.41 9.10
CA VAL A 347 22.93 6.72 8.61
C VAL A 347 22.56 8.18 8.85
N ASP A 348 21.79 8.74 7.95
CA ASP A 348 21.29 10.12 8.02
C ASP A 348 19.98 10.23 8.80
N GLY A 349 19.24 9.12 8.95
CA GLY A 349 18.02 9.02 9.72
C GLY A 349 17.71 7.59 10.14
N VAL A 350 16.92 7.44 11.21
CA VAL A 350 16.45 6.15 11.74
C VAL A 350 14.94 6.12 11.72
N LEU A 351 14.35 5.14 11.05
CA LEU A 351 12.92 4.87 11.07
C LEU A 351 12.65 3.52 11.74
N VAL A 352 11.75 3.52 12.73
CA VAL A 352 11.25 2.30 13.38
C VAL A 352 9.78 2.14 13.01
N PRO A 353 9.45 1.14 12.16
CA PRO A 353 8.09 0.94 11.66
C PRO A 353 7.19 0.23 12.68
N GLY A 354 5.91 0.09 12.31
CA GLY A 354 4.93 -0.71 13.03
C GLY A 354 5.25 -2.21 13.05
N GLY A 355 4.59 -2.93 13.95
CA GLY A 355 4.72 -4.38 14.10
C GLY A 355 3.94 -4.89 15.30
N PHE A 356 3.86 -6.22 15.47
CA PHE A 356 3.16 -6.90 16.56
C PHE A 356 4.07 -7.90 17.31
N GLY A 357 3.76 -8.12 18.60
CA GLY A 357 4.46 -9.08 19.45
C GLY A 357 5.84 -8.60 19.91
N ASN A 358 6.49 -9.37 20.79
CA ASN A 358 7.69 -8.97 21.54
C ASN A 358 9.03 -9.19 20.80
N ARG A 359 9.03 -9.90 19.67
CA ARG A 359 10.23 -10.20 18.89
C ARG A 359 10.92 -8.90 18.44
N GLY A 360 12.23 -8.74 18.67
CA GLY A 360 13.03 -7.61 18.21
C GLY A 360 12.75 -6.24 18.85
N THR A 361 11.91 -6.16 19.90
CA THR A 361 11.54 -4.86 20.51
C THR A 361 12.71 -4.20 21.24
N GLU A 362 13.61 -4.96 21.88
CA GLU A 362 14.80 -4.40 22.53
C GLU A 362 15.74 -3.73 21.51
N GLY A 363 15.91 -4.32 20.31
CA GLY A 363 16.66 -3.67 19.24
C GLY A 363 16.00 -2.37 18.74
N MET A 364 14.67 -2.30 18.70
CA MET A 364 13.96 -1.06 18.37
C MET A 364 14.16 0.02 19.44
N ILE A 365 14.16 -0.36 20.74
CA ILE A 365 14.44 0.53 21.86
C ILE A 365 15.88 1.06 21.77
N LEU A 366 16.87 0.19 21.51
CA LEU A 366 18.25 0.60 21.30
C LEU A 366 18.42 1.57 20.11
N ALA A 367 17.72 1.34 19.01
CA ALA A 367 17.75 2.24 17.86
C ALA A 367 17.17 3.62 18.19
N ALA A 368 16.06 3.68 18.93
CA ALA A 368 15.48 4.94 19.40
C ALA A 368 16.44 5.69 20.35
N GLN A 369 17.10 4.97 21.27
CA GLN A 369 18.11 5.52 22.17
C GLN A 369 19.29 6.11 21.38
N TYR A 370 19.82 5.35 20.43
CA TYR A 370 20.94 5.78 19.60
C TYR A 370 20.60 7.05 18.84
N ALA A 371 19.43 7.09 18.19
CA ALA A 371 18.97 8.27 17.47
C ALA A 371 18.81 9.48 18.38
N ARG A 372 18.22 9.32 19.57
CA ARG A 372 18.03 10.40 20.55
C ARG A 372 19.36 10.96 21.05
N VAL A 373 20.29 10.09 21.46
CA VAL A 373 21.58 10.49 22.05
C VAL A 373 22.50 11.15 21.01
N HIS A 374 22.53 10.60 19.79
CA HIS A 374 23.38 11.11 18.70
C HIS A 374 22.70 12.18 17.82
N LYS A 375 21.49 12.61 18.19
CA LYS A 375 20.72 13.61 17.45
C LYS A 375 20.54 13.28 15.97
N ILE A 376 20.32 11.98 15.68
CA ILE A 376 19.98 11.49 14.35
C ILE A 376 18.47 11.62 14.17
N PRO A 377 17.96 12.21 13.09
CA PRO A 377 16.53 12.23 12.79
C PRO A 377 15.88 10.87 13.02
N TYR A 378 14.78 10.86 13.76
CA TYR A 378 14.04 9.66 14.15
C TYR A 378 12.57 9.80 13.78
N LEU A 379 12.01 8.75 13.14
CA LEU A 379 10.57 8.60 12.92
C LEU A 379 10.11 7.24 13.45
N GLY A 380 9.28 7.24 14.49
CA GLY A 380 8.65 6.05 15.05
C GLY A 380 7.19 5.91 14.64
N ILE A 381 6.82 4.82 14.00
CA ILE A 381 5.46 4.57 13.52
C ILE A 381 4.82 3.46 14.37
N CYS A 382 3.64 3.71 14.94
CA CYS A 382 2.85 2.77 15.74
C CYS A 382 3.71 2.11 16.84
N LEU A 383 4.15 0.86 16.68
CA LEU A 383 5.07 0.21 17.62
C LEU A 383 6.38 1.01 17.79
N GLY A 384 6.88 1.64 16.72
CA GLY A 384 8.09 2.46 16.79
C GLY A 384 7.93 3.69 17.71
N MET A 385 6.76 4.33 17.74
CA MET A 385 6.45 5.36 18.73
C MET A 385 6.43 4.77 20.15
N GLN A 386 5.78 3.62 20.33
CA GLN A 386 5.69 2.96 21.64
C GLN A 386 7.08 2.58 22.18
N MET A 387 7.95 2.04 21.33
CA MET A 387 9.33 1.69 21.74
C MET A 387 10.18 2.93 22.06
N ALA A 388 9.95 4.07 21.41
CA ALA A 388 10.59 5.33 21.77
C ALA A 388 10.13 5.85 23.15
N ILE A 389 8.88 5.64 23.52
CA ILE A 389 8.35 5.99 24.85
C ILE A 389 8.95 5.06 25.93
N VAL A 390 9.00 3.75 25.65
CA VAL A 390 9.65 2.77 26.54
C VAL A 390 11.12 3.13 26.75
N GLU A 391 11.85 3.46 25.67
CA GLU A 391 13.23 3.93 25.75
C GLU A 391 13.38 5.13 26.67
N PHE A 392 12.55 6.15 26.45
CA PHE A 392 12.61 7.38 27.22
C PHE A 392 12.27 7.16 28.70
N ALA A 393 11.29 6.32 28.98
CA ALA A 393 10.93 5.94 30.34
C ALA A 393 12.08 5.20 31.06
N ARG A 394 12.78 4.30 30.37
CA ARG A 394 13.92 3.57 30.97
C ARG A 394 15.12 4.46 31.22
N HIS A 395 15.51 5.28 30.24
CA HIS A 395 16.81 5.96 30.26
C HIS A 395 16.74 7.43 30.69
N VAL A 396 15.55 8.07 30.66
CA VAL A 396 15.38 9.46 31.06
C VAL A 396 14.58 9.58 32.35
N LEU A 397 13.49 8.79 32.51
CA LEU A 397 12.71 8.78 33.75
C LEU A 397 13.34 7.85 34.81
N GLY A 398 14.15 6.85 34.42
CA GLY A 398 14.81 5.92 35.33
C GLY A 398 13.96 4.70 35.72
N TYR A 399 12.92 4.38 34.97
CA TYR A 399 12.07 3.21 35.16
C TYR A 399 12.62 2.01 34.40
N GLU A 400 13.61 1.32 34.99
CA GLU A 400 14.41 0.26 34.32
C GLU A 400 13.55 -0.86 33.70
N ASP A 401 12.39 -1.19 34.29
CA ASP A 401 11.47 -2.22 33.83
C ASP A 401 10.32 -1.68 32.96
N ALA A 402 10.31 -0.37 32.63
CA ALA A 402 9.26 0.22 31.81
C ALA A 402 9.05 -0.56 30.50
N ASN A 403 7.79 -0.89 30.18
CA ASN A 403 7.46 -1.65 28.98
C ASN A 403 5.99 -1.47 28.58
N SER A 404 5.61 -2.11 27.49
CA SER A 404 4.23 -2.38 27.13
C SER A 404 3.70 -3.62 27.87
N ILE A 405 2.46 -3.60 28.34
CA ILE A 405 1.81 -4.79 28.93
C ILE A 405 1.59 -5.89 27.88
N GLU A 406 1.58 -5.57 26.59
CA GLU A 406 1.59 -6.56 25.51
C GLU A 406 2.86 -7.43 25.56
N LEU A 407 4.00 -6.79 25.83
CA LEU A 407 5.33 -7.37 25.68
C LEU A 407 5.85 -7.94 26.99
N ALA A 408 5.51 -7.29 28.11
CA ALA A 408 5.90 -7.67 29.46
C ALA A 408 4.72 -7.43 30.42
N PRO A 409 3.77 -8.39 30.55
CA PRO A 409 2.60 -8.23 31.41
C PRO A 409 2.94 -7.98 32.90
N GLU A 410 4.13 -8.39 33.33
CA GLU A 410 4.60 -8.27 34.73
C GLU A 410 5.34 -6.94 35.02
N THR A 411 5.44 -6.02 34.05
CA THR A 411 6.11 -4.74 34.26
C THR A 411 5.42 -3.93 35.36
N THR A 412 6.22 -3.31 36.24
CA THR A 412 5.69 -2.40 37.27
C THR A 412 5.47 -0.98 36.75
N HIS A 413 6.04 -0.67 35.56
CA HIS A 413 5.89 0.62 34.88
C HIS A 413 5.30 0.42 33.46
N PRO A 414 3.99 0.12 33.35
CA PRO A 414 3.33 -0.09 32.07
C PRO A 414 3.07 1.24 31.36
N VAL A 415 4.10 1.78 30.69
CA VAL A 415 4.00 3.05 29.96
C VAL A 415 3.16 2.94 28.68
N ILE A 416 2.97 1.71 28.18
CA ILE A 416 2.05 1.36 27.11
C ILE A 416 1.04 0.35 27.66
N ALA A 417 -0.25 0.63 27.52
CA ALA A 417 -1.35 -0.12 28.10
C ALA A 417 -2.42 -0.48 27.06
N LEU A 418 -3.30 -1.41 27.42
CA LEU A 418 -4.45 -1.77 26.59
C LEU A 418 -5.46 -0.63 26.55
N MET A 419 -6.08 -0.41 25.42
CA MET A 419 -7.20 0.53 25.29
C MET A 419 -8.41 0.01 26.08
N PRO A 420 -9.18 0.88 26.78
CA PRO A 420 -10.30 0.43 27.61
C PRO A 420 -11.38 -0.34 26.85
N ASP A 421 -11.60 -0.04 25.59
CA ASP A 421 -12.57 -0.74 24.72
C ASP A 421 -12.05 -2.07 24.15
N GLN A 422 -10.79 -2.40 24.39
CA GLN A 422 -10.13 -3.64 23.93
C GLN A 422 -10.03 -4.72 25.03
N GLU A 423 -10.46 -4.44 26.27
CA GLU A 423 -10.32 -5.36 27.41
C GLU A 423 -11.17 -6.64 27.31
N GLN A 424 -12.24 -6.64 26.49
CA GLN A 424 -13.20 -7.76 26.38
C GLN A 424 -13.23 -8.40 24.98
N VAL A 425 -12.20 -8.19 24.17
CA VAL A 425 -12.16 -8.68 22.79
C VAL A 425 -11.53 -10.07 22.72
N GLU A 426 -12.31 -11.07 22.28
CA GLU A 426 -11.86 -12.47 22.12
C GLU A 426 -11.30 -12.75 20.72
N ASP A 427 -11.86 -12.12 19.67
CA ASP A 427 -11.43 -12.31 18.28
C ASP A 427 -10.18 -11.48 17.94
N LEU A 428 -9.25 -12.07 17.17
CA LEU A 428 -8.02 -11.38 16.76
C LEU A 428 -8.19 -10.54 15.48
N GLY A 429 -9.11 -10.93 14.58
CA GLY A 429 -9.32 -10.25 13.30
C GLY A 429 -10.37 -9.15 13.38
N GLY A 430 -10.09 -7.97 12.80
CA GLY A 430 -11.04 -6.85 12.69
C GLY A 430 -11.43 -6.18 14.01
N THR A 431 -10.64 -6.36 15.08
CA THR A 431 -10.98 -5.90 16.44
C THR A 431 -10.03 -4.82 16.97
N LEU A 432 -9.03 -4.44 16.19
CA LEU A 432 -8.12 -3.35 16.49
C LEU A 432 -8.81 -1.98 16.31
N ARG A 433 -8.19 -0.91 16.79
CA ARG A 433 -8.55 0.45 16.35
C ARG A 433 -8.09 0.60 14.90
N LEU A 434 -9.04 0.48 13.98
CA LEU A 434 -8.80 0.42 12.53
C LEU A 434 -9.43 1.61 11.81
N GLY A 435 -8.70 2.16 10.83
CA GLY A 435 -9.19 3.22 9.96
C GLY A 435 -8.75 4.62 10.36
N SER A 436 -9.39 5.63 9.78
CA SER A 436 -9.02 7.03 9.92
C SER A 436 -9.64 7.64 11.17
N TYR A 437 -8.79 8.20 12.03
CA TYR A 437 -9.21 8.91 13.25
C TYR A 437 -8.62 10.32 13.30
N PRO A 438 -9.34 11.28 13.90
CA PRO A 438 -8.86 12.64 14.05
C PRO A 438 -7.77 12.74 15.13
N CYS A 439 -6.76 13.56 14.85
CA CYS A 439 -5.73 13.96 15.80
C CYS A 439 -5.65 15.48 15.85
N VAL A 440 -5.66 16.05 17.06
CA VAL A 440 -5.49 17.48 17.32
C VAL A 440 -4.05 17.75 17.73
N LEU A 441 -3.34 18.52 16.93
CA LEU A 441 -1.93 18.83 17.14
C LEU A 441 -1.78 19.97 18.17
N LYS A 442 -0.72 19.86 18.98
CA LYS A 442 -0.35 20.86 19.99
C LYS A 442 0.18 22.11 19.32
N ASP A 443 -0.19 23.27 19.84
CA ASP A 443 0.39 24.55 19.43
C ASP A 443 1.92 24.54 19.65
N ASP A 444 2.66 25.18 18.74
CA ASP A 444 4.13 25.25 18.74
C ASP A 444 4.87 23.90 18.60
N SER A 445 4.16 22.83 18.18
CA SER A 445 4.80 21.55 17.87
C SER A 445 5.43 21.56 16.47
N LEU A 446 6.48 20.72 16.28
CA LEU A 446 7.07 20.46 14.97
C LEU A 446 6.02 19.85 14.02
N SER A 447 5.20 18.93 14.53
CA SER A 447 4.12 18.32 13.76
C SER A 447 3.15 19.35 13.23
N LEU A 448 2.70 20.31 14.05
CA LEU A 448 1.82 21.40 13.59
C LEU A 448 2.49 22.23 12.47
N ALA A 449 3.78 22.53 12.60
CA ALA A 449 4.52 23.26 11.57
C ALA A 449 4.61 22.48 10.25
N LEU A 450 4.76 21.16 10.32
CA LEU A 450 4.84 20.29 9.14
C LEU A 450 3.49 20.14 8.43
N PHE A 451 2.41 19.93 9.18
CA PHE A 451 1.06 19.75 8.63
C PHE A 451 0.39 21.06 8.21
N GLY A 452 0.74 22.17 8.86
CA GLY A 452 0.14 23.48 8.60
C GLY A 452 -1.35 23.61 8.99
N LYS A 453 -1.89 22.62 9.72
CA LYS A 453 -3.28 22.59 10.19
C LYS A 453 -3.37 21.88 11.54
N LYS A 454 -4.27 22.34 12.41
CA LYS A 454 -4.37 21.86 13.79
C LYS A 454 -5.05 20.51 13.93
N GLU A 455 -5.98 20.19 13.08
CA GLU A 455 -6.68 18.89 13.06
C GLU A 455 -6.30 18.11 11.80
N ILE A 456 -5.88 16.88 12.00
CA ILE A 456 -5.47 15.95 10.95
C ILE A 456 -6.23 14.63 11.09
N GLN A 457 -6.19 13.82 10.06
CA GLN A 457 -6.78 12.48 10.04
C GLN A 457 -5.71 11.48 9.69
N GLU A 458 -5.47 10.48 10.56
CA GLU A 458 -4.49 9.43 10.33
C GLU A 458 -5.16 8.05 10.41
N ARG A 459 -4.62 7.08 9.65
CA ARG A 459 -5.08 5.69 9.70
C ARG A 459 -4.40 4.98 10.84
N HIS A 460 -5.14 4.12 11.53
CA HIS A 460 -4.69 3.38 12.70
C HIS A 460 -4.84 1.87 12.49
N ARG A 461 -3.94 1.12 13.15
CA ARG A 461 -3.97 -0.34 13.24
C ARG A 461 -3.28 -0.79 14.52
N HIS A 462 -3.91 -0.54 15.68
CA HIS A 462 -3.32 -0.88 16.98
C HIS A 462 -4.37 -1.21 18.04
N ARG A 463 -3.91 -1.85 19.13
CA ARG A 463 -4.72 -2.21 20.30
C ARG A 463 -4.22 -1.53 21.58
N TYR A 464 -2.91 -1.27 21.63
CA TYR A 464 -2.24 -0.68 22.79
C TYR A 464 -1.92 0.77 22.51
N GLU A 465 -1.88 1.59 23.58
CA GLU A 465 -1.64 3.02 23.54
C GLU A 465 -0.84 3.52 24.74
N VAL A 466 -0.45 4.78 24.72
CA VAL A 466 0.29 5.41 25.81
C VAL A 466 -0.57 5.47 27.07
N ASN A 467 -0.02 4.99 28.19
CA ASN A 467 -0.67 5.08 29.48
C ASN A 467 -0.66 6.52 30.00
N ASN A 468 -1.85 7.09 30.18
CA ASN A 468 -2.04 8.48 30.59
C ASN A 468 -1.43 8.83 31.96
N ALA A 469 -1.19 7.83 32.83
CA ALA A 469 -0.56 8.06 34.12
C ALA A 469 0.88 8.62 34.02
N TYR A 470 1.56 8.41 32.89
CA TYR A 470 2.94 8.86 32.68
C TYR A 470 3.07 10.14 31.84
N ARG A 471 1.95 10.69 31.31
CA ARG A 471 1.99 11.83 30.36
C ARG A 471 2.66 13.08 30.91
N ASP A 472 2.32 13.45 32.14
CA ASP A 472 2.85 14.68 32.75
C ASP A 472 4.36 14.57 32.94
N GLU A 473 4.82 13.44 33.44
CA GLU A 473 6.24 13.19 33.68
C GLU A 473 7.05 13.11 32.37
N LEU A 474 6.52 12.49 31.32
CA LEU A 474 7.12 12.50 29.99
C LEU A 474 7.29 13.93 29.47
N ASN A 475 6.23 14.75 29.58
CA ASN A 475 6.29 16.16 29.16
C ASN A 475 7.31 16.99 29.98
N GLU A 476 7.34 16.84 31.29
CA GLU A 476 8.26 17.56 32.17
C GLU A 476 9.74 17.25 31.85
N LYS A 477 10.02 16.02 31.43
CA LYS A 477 11.38 15.58 31.09
C LYS A 477 11.77 15.81 29.63
N GLY A 478 10.87 16.38 28.81
CA GLY A 478 11.18 16.85 27.45
C GLY A 478 10.63 15.97 26.32
N MET A 479 9.87 14.90 26.62
CA MET A 479 9.06 14.23 25.59
C MET A 479 7.67 14.86 25.54
N SER A 480 7.49 15.77 24.60
CA SER A 480 6.24 16.50 24.41
C SER A 480 5.15 15.62 23.78
N ILE A 481 3.95 15.61 24.34
CA ILE A 481 2.77 15.09 23.66
C ILE A 481 2.38 16.11 22.59
N ALA A 482 2.66 15.79 21.33
CA ALA A 482 2.50 16.70 20.19
C ALA A 482 1.13 16.58 19.50
N GLY A 483 0.39 15.50 19.74
CA GLY A 483 -0.95 15.30 19.22
C GLY A 483 -1.77 14.35 20.07
N THR A 484 -3.09 14.60 20.14
CA THR A 484 -4.04 13.76 20.89
C THR A 484 -5.32 13.56 20.11
N SER A 485 -6.13 12.57 20.51
CA SER A 485 -7.53 12.50 20.09
C SER A 485 -8.29 13.79 20.48
N PRO A 486 -9.43 14.14 19.84
CA PRO A 486 -10.15 15.38 20.12
C PRO A 486 -10.62 15.56 21.58
N ASP A 487 -10.88 14.46 22.27
CA ASP A 487 -11.21 14.42 23.70
C ASP A 487 -9.97 14.52 24.61
N GLY A 488 -8.78 14.50 24.03
CA GLY A 488 -7.50 14.57 24.72
C GLY A 488 -7.06 13.29 25.41
N HIS A 489 -7.80 12.18 25.30
CA HIS A 489 -7.50 10.94 26.03
C HIS A 489 -6.38 10.11 25.38
N ILE A 490 -6.38 9.95 24.06
CA ILE A 490 -5.42 9.11 23.36
C ILE A 490 -4.25 9.96 22.88
N VAL A 491 -3.02 9.51 23.16
CA VAL A 491 -1.80 10.14 22.64
C VAL A 491 -1.55 9.63 21.24
N GLU A 492 -1.60 10.54 20.28
CA GLU A 492 -1.44 10.23 18.85
C GLU A 492 -0.03 10.55 18.32
N MET A 493 0.62 11.56 18.90
CA MET A 493 1.98 11.95 18.49
C MET A 493 2.83 12.41 19.66
N ILE A 494 4.12 12.11 19.58
CA ILE A 494 5.16 12.57 20.51
C ILE A 494 6.30 13.24 19.78
N GLU A 495 6.98 14.16 20.47
CA GLU A 495 8.21 14.84 20.01
C GLU A 495 9.21 14.99 21.14
N ILE A 496 10.51 14.98 20.85
CA ILE A 496 11.53 15.33 21.83
C ILE A 496 12.00 16.77 21.60
N SER A 497 11.81 17.61 22.62
CA SER A 497 12.19 19.01 22.59
C SER A 497 13.69 19.21 22.40
N GLY A 498 14.08 20.11 21.48
CA GLY A 498 15.50 20.41 21.21
C GLY A 498 16.24 19.33 20.41
N HIS A 499 15.55 18.30 19.94
CA HIS A 499 16.08 17.35 18.93
C HIS A 499 15.79 17.87 17.51
N PRO A 500 16.71 17.72 16.54
CA PRO A 500 16.50 18.19 15.16
C PRO A 500 15.22 17.66 14.53
N PHE A 501 14.96 16.36 14.70
CA PHE A 501 13.73 15.70 14.32
C PHE A 501 13.60 14.40 15.13
N PHE A 502 12.72 14.35 16.09
CA PHE A 502 12.38 13.12 16.81
C PHE A 502 10.86 13.09 16.97
N VAL A 503 10.21 12.35 16.11
CA VAL A 503 8.74 12.28 16.05
C VAL A 503 8.29 10.83 16.13
N GLY A 504 7.32 10.57 16.99
CA GLY A 504 6.57 9.32 17.01
C GLY A 504 5.11 9.56 16.69
N THR A 505 4.50 8.66 15.95
CA THR A 505 3.05 8.67 15.64
C THR A 505 2.43 7.31 15.92
N GLN A 506 1.26 7.29 16.57
CA GLN A 506 0.50 6.06 16.78
C GLN A 506 -0.22 5.62 15.51
N GLY A 507 -0.54 6.56 14.64
CA GLY A 507 -1.08 6.31 13.32
C GLY A 507 -0.04 5.80 12.31
N HIS A 508 -0.52 5.41 11.14
CA HIS A 508 0.23 4.89 10.01
C HIS A 508 0.24 5.89 8.85
N PRO A 509 1.09 6.94 8.89
CA PRO A 509 1.16 7.99 7.87
C PRO A 509 1.60 7.47 6.51
N GLU A 510 2.29 6.32 6.46
CA GLU A 510 2.71 5.67 5.23
C GLU A 510 1.55 5.31 4.31
N PHE A 511 0.38 4.96 4.85
CA PHE A 511 -0.80 4.63 4.06
C PHE A 511 -1.43 5.84 3.35
N LYS A 512 -1.14 7.04 3.83
CA LYS A 512 -1.70 8.30 3.26
C LYS A 512 -0.71 9.05 2.38
N SER A 513 0.53 8.59 2.27
CA SER A 513 1.54 9.22 1.41
C SER A 513 1.30 8.92 -0.06
N ARG A 514 1.47 9.93 -0.91
CA ARG A 514 1.30 9.87 -2.36
C ARG A 514 2.56 10.41 -3.06
N PRO A 515 2.90 9.95 -4.27
CA PRO A 515 4.11 10.41 -4.94
C PRO A 515 4.10 11.91 -5.25
N ASN A 516 2.92 12.47 -5.58
CA ASN A 516 2.75 13.91 -5.82
C ASN A 516 2.48 14.71 -4.54
N HIS A 517 2.05 14.05 -3.46
CA HIS A 517 1.67 14.66 -2.19
C HIS A 517 2.28 13.86 -1.04
N ALA A 518 3.62 13.95 -0.89
CA ALA A 518 4.33 13.28 0.19
C ALA A 518 3.74 13.65 1.55
N HIS A 519 3.50 12.65 2.40
CA HIS A 519 2.99 12.89 3.74
C HIS A 519 3.91 13.80 4.54
N PRO A 520 3.40 14.81 5.27
CA PRO A 520 4.21 15.83 5.95
C PRO A 520 5.31 15.27 6.87
N LEU A 521 5.03 14.19 7.60
CA LEU A 521 6.02 13.55 8.48
C LEU A 521 7.20 12.96 7.69
N PHE A 522 6.93 12.26 6.58
CA PHE A 522 7.98 11.69 5.74
C PHE A 522 8.79 12.77 5.03
N ARG A 523 8.13 13.82 4.53
CA ARG A 523 8.82 14.97 3.95
C ARG A 523 9.74 15.65 4.97
N GLY A 524 9.21 15.92 6.18
CA GLY A 524 9.98 16.56 7.26
C GLY A 524 11.15 15.69 7.73
N PHE A 525 10.94 14.39 7.85
CA PHE A 525 11.96 13.43 8.25
C PHE A 525 13.12 13.35 7.23
N VAL A 526 12.79 13.23 5.94
CA VAL A 526 13.81 13.19 4.87
C VAL A 526 14.54 14.53 4.77
N GLN A 527 13.83 15.66 4.92
CA GLN A 527 14.46 16.98 4.93
C GLN A 527 15.44 17.11 6.10
N ALA A 528 15.08 16.66 7.30
CA ALA A 528 15.98 16.69 8.46
C ALA A 528 17.22 15.80 8.25
N ALA A 529 17.08 14.66 7.57
CA ALA A 529 18.20 13.80 7.19
C ALA A 529 19.13 14.50 6.18
N VAL A 530 18.59 15.18 5.18
CA VAL A 530 19.38 15.99 4.22
C VAL A 530 20.13 17.10 4.95
N ASP A 531 19.46 17.83 5.83
CA ASP A 531 20.07 18.95 6.59
C ASP A 531 21.20 18.47 7.49
N ARG A 532 21.00 17.34 8.20
CA ARG A 532 22.03 16.72 9.02
C ARG A 532 23.26 16.32 8.20
N LYS A 533 23.07 15.66 7.06
CA LYS A 533 24.16 15.27 6.17
C LYS A 533 24.99 16.47 5.73
N LYS A 534 24.32 17.52 5.25
CA LYS A 534 24.96 18.77 4.84
C LYS A 534 25.73 19.46 5.98
N GLU A 535 25.22 19.36 7.21
CA GLU A 535 25.91 19.91 8.39
C GLU A 535 27.19 19.13 8.70
N ILE A 536 27.16 17.79 8.63
CA ILE A 536 28.33 16.93 8.82
C ILE A 536 29.39 17.21 7.75
N GLU A 537 29.01 17.27 6.48
CA GLU A 537 29.92 17.56 5.37
C GLU A 537 30.62 18.93 5.55
N ARG A 538 29.87 19.97 5.96
CA ARG A 538 30.45 21.30 6.25
C ARG A 538 31.43 21.32 7.41
N LYS A 539 31.29 20.43 8.39
CA LYS A 539 32.22 20.33 9.54
C LYS A 539 33.46 19.52 9.21
N THR A 540 33.42 18.73 8.13
CA THR A 540 34.52 17.86 7.70
C THR A 540 35.46 18.55 6.69
N ILE A 541 34.99 19.63 6.06
CA ILE A 541 35.76 20.55 5.20
C ILE A 541 36.42 21.64 6.05
#